data_1aff03e81323cf94a3e6636de27fde80
#
_entry.id   1aff03e81323cf94a3e6636de27fde80
#
_cell.length_a   1.000
_cell.length_b   1.000
_cell.length_c   1.000
_cell.angle_alpha   90.00
_cell.angle_beta   90.00
_cell.angle_gamma   90.00
#
_symmetry.space_group_name_H-M   'P 1'
#
loop_
_entity.id
_entity.type
_entity.pdbx_description
1 polymer ?
#
loop_
_entity_poly.entity_id
_entity_poly.type
_entity_poly.pdbx_seq_one_letter_code
_entity_poly.pdbx_strand_id
1 'polypeptide(L)'
;MVLSEDLIGKGFSLQNVDEQDVEKYIDIKRICHKKYVDEYNDGWIEDIQTIINTDSFHRMLKYSCFQKILLYGTTVGLFAYNEHPDKIGEISLLLTEPVRKKGIEAFYLGHITALSRQVSKPIFLNVYKTDPVRDLYKHFGFKIYDQSRTHYLMSFNQDHTNDIYNANGIRNYMNRILIKE
;
A
#
# COMPACT_ATOMS: atom_id res chain seq x y z
N MET A 1 15.93 -5.29 0.79
CA MET A 1 15.25 -5.95 -0.34
C MET A 1 16.16 -5.85 -1.54
N VAL A 2 16.30 -6.93 -2.35
CA VAL A 2 17.17 -6.97 -3.53
C VAL A 2 16.30 -7.33 -4.73
N LEU A 3 16.37 -6.52 -5.80
CA LEU A 3 15.66 -6.79 -7.05
C LEU A 3 16.21 -8.04 -7.75
N SER A 4 15.36 -8.73 -8.52
CA SER A 4 15.81 -9.78 -9.41
C SER A 4 16.67 -9.21 -10.56
N GLU A 5 17.56 -10.03 -11.12
CA GLU A 5 18.38 -9.66 -12.27
C GLU A 5 17.53 -9.19 -13.47
N ASP A 6 16.36 -9.82 -13.69
CA ASP A 6 15.40 -9.42 -14.72
C ASP A 6 14.89 -7.97 -14.54
N LEU A 7 14.56 -7.57 -13.31
CA LEU A 7 14.11 -6.21 -13.03
C LEU A 7 15.27 -5.20 -13.16
N ILE A 8 16.45 -5.57 -12.68
CA ILE A 8 17.66 -4.74 -12.86
C ILE A 8 17.96 -4.55 -14.34
N GLY A 9 17.90 -5.63 -15.14
CA GLY A 9 18.10 -5.57 -16.59
C GLY A 9 17.06 -4.72 -17.32
N LYS A 10 15.86 -4.57 -16.74
CA LYS A 10 14.81 -3.64 -17.22
C LYS A 10 15.03 -2.19 -16.79
N GLY A 11 16.10 -1.88 -16.07
CA GLY A 11 16.45 -0.53 -15.61
C GLY A 11 15.84 -0.13 -14.28
N PHE A 12 15.25 -1.07 -13.53
CA PHE A 12 14.74 -0.78 -12.19
C PHE A 12 15.85 -0.73 -11.14
N SER A 13 15.69 0.18 -10.19
CA SER A 13 16.48 0.24 -8.96
C SER A 13 15.61 0.70 -7.79
N LEU A 14 16.09 0.46 -6.56
CA LEU A 14 15.39 0.84 -5.33
C LEU A 14 16.25 1.77 -4.50
N GLN A 15 15.65 2.74 -3.86
CA GLN A 15 16.26 3.61 -2.87
C GLN A 15 15.32 3.82 -1.69
N ASN A 16 15.87 4.07 -0.51
CA ASN A 16 15.05 4.51 0.60
C ASN A 16 14.53 5.92 0.34
N VAL A 17 13.31 6.17 0.80
CA VAL A 17 12.70 7.51 0.80
C VAL A 17 13.37 8.36 1.88
N ASP A 18 13.55 9.64 1.59
CA ASP A 18 14.05 10.65 2.54
C ASP A 18 13.12 11.88 2.58
N GLU A 19 13.38 12.83 3.48
CA GLU A 19 12.55 14.03 3.69
C GLU A 19 12.34 14.87 2.42
N GLN A 20 13.27 14.83 1.48
CA GLN A 20 13.20 15.63 0.24
C GLN A 20 12.21 15.05 -0.77
N ASP A 21 11.73 13.82 -0.56
CA ASP A 21 10.82 13.12 -1.46
C ASP A 21 9.33 13.47 -1.25
N VAL A 22 8.99 14.34 -0.29
CA VAL A 22 7.60 14.64 0.06
C VAL A 22 6.77 15.14 -1.12
N GLU A 23 7.28 16.08 -1.91
CA GLU A 23 6.58 16.60 -3.09
C GLU A 23 6.37 15.49 -4.13
N LYS A 24 7.41 14.68 -4.38
CA LYS A 24 7.33 13.56 -5.32
C LYS A 24 6.33 12.49 -4.86
N TYR A 25 6.26 12.23 -3.56
CA TYR A 25 5.25 11.35 -3.00
C TYR A 25 3.83 11.87 -3.26
N ILE A 26 3.57 13.15 -3.00
CA ILE A 26 2.26 13.79 -3.22
C ILE A 26 1.87 13.68 -4.70
N ASP A 27 2.79 13.96 -5.62
CA ASP A 27 2.55 13.84 -7.07
C ASP A 27 2.18 12.42 -7.48
N ILE A 28 2.93 11.41 -7.01
CA ILE A 28 2.64 10.01 -7.31
C ILE A 28 1.30 9.59 -6.70
N LYS A 29 1.00 10.04 -5.49
CA LYS A 29 -0.31 9.83 -4.84
C LYS A 29 -1.44 10.41 -5.70
N ARG A 30 -1.28 11.64 -6.18
CA ARG A 30 -2.25 12.29 -7.07
C ARG A 30 -2.47 11.45 -8.34
N ILE A 31 -1.40 11.07 -9.02
CA ILE A 31 -1.47 10.26 -10.25
C ILE A 31 -2.20 8.92 -10.00
N CYS A 32 -1.90 8.26 -8.89
CA CYS A 32 -2.45 6.93 -8.59
C CYS A 32 -3.88 6.98 -8.03
N HIS A 33 -4.21 7.99 -7.21
CA HIS A 33 -5.42 7.96 -6.39
C HIS A 33 -6.46 9.01 -6.74
N LYS A 34 -6.12 10.08 -7.48
CA LYS A 34 -7.06 11.17 -7.78
C LYS A 34 -8.40 10.67 -8.32
N LYS A 35 -8.38 9.75 -9.26
CA LYS A 35 -9.61 9.19 -9.86
C LYS A 35 -10.54 8.52 -8.83
N TYR A 36 -9.98 7.88 -7.82
CA TYR A 36 -10.76 7.23 -6.76
C TYR A 36 -11.29 8.25 -5.75
N VAL A 37 -10.48 9.26 -5.42
CA VAL A 37 -10.92 10.36 -4.56
C VAL A 37 -12.04 11.15 -5.24
N ASP A 38 -11.91 11.41 -6.53
CA ASP A 38 -12.97 12.07 -7.34
C ASP A 38 -14.26 11.23 -7.38
N GLU A 39 -14.15 9.89 -7.44
CA GLU A 39 -15.29 8.98 -7.52
C GLU A 39 -16.01 8.82 -6.17
N TYR A 40 -15.28 8.80 -5.06
CA TYR A 40 -15.83 8.40 -3.77
C TYR A 40 -15.92 9.49 -2.72
N ASN A 41 -15.19 10.61 -2.86
CA ASN A 41 -14.97 11.62 -1.81
C ASN A 41 -15.18 13.05 -2.30
N ASP A 42 -16.15 13.28 -3.18
CA ASP A 42 -16.56 14.60 -3.68
C ASP A 42 -15.43 15.40 -4.38
N GLY A 43 -14.37 14.74 -4.81
CA GLY A 43 -13.29 15.32 -5.60
C GLY A 43 -11.97 15.52 -4.84
N TRP A 44 -10.92 15.66 -5.62
CA TRP A 44 -9.56 15.93 -5.14
C TRP A 44 -9.39 17.43 -4.87
N ILE A 45 -9.47 17.83 -3.60
CA ILE A 45 -9.23 19.22 -3.17
C ILE A 45 -7.75 19.35 -2.83
N GLU A 46 -7.00 20.15 -3.60
CA GLU A 46 -5.54 20.19 -3.59
C GLU A 46 -4.95 20.47 -2.20
N ASP A 47 -5.42 21.52 -1.53
CA ASP A 47 -4.89 21.94 -0.23
C ASP A 47 -5.15 20.87 0.85
N ILE A 48 -6.34 20.28 0.84
CA ILE A 48 -6.70 19.20 1.79
C ILE A 48 -5.83 17.97 1.54
N GLN A 49 -5.69 17.57 0.27
CA GLN A 49 -4.90 16.40 -0.08
C GLN A 49 -3.40 16.60 0.19
N THR A 50 -2.90 17.81 0.02
CA THR A 50 -1.51 18.14 0.37
C THR A 50 -1.26 17.96 1.86
N ILE A 51 -2.13 18.47 2.73
CA ILE A 51 -2.03 18.32 4.18
C ILE A 51 -2.06 16.85 4.58
N ILE A 52 -3.09 16.11 4.13
CA ILE A 52 -3.28 14.69 4.48
C ILE A 52 -2.10 13.83 4.01
N ASN A 53 -1.63 14.07 2.78
CA ASN A 53 -0.54 13.28 2.22
C ASN A 53 0.82 13.63 2.82
N THR A 54 1.06 14.88 3.19
CA THR A 54 2.27 15.28 3.92
C THR A 54 2.34 14.61 5.29
N ASP A 55 1.24 14.62 6.06
CA ASP A 55 1.17 13.92 7.35
C ASP A 55 1.38 12.41 7.20
N SER A 56 0.74 11.82 6.20
CA SER A 56 0.91 10.40 5.88
C SER A 56 2.35 10.05 5.50
N PHE A 57 3.01 10.92 4.72
CA PHE A 57 4.41 10.77 4.33
C PHE A 57 5.34 10.73 5.55
N HIS A 58 5.26 11.72 6.44
CA HIS A 58 6.12 11.78 7.64
C HIS A 58 5.88 10.60 8.58
N ARG A 59 4.63 10.14 8.69
CA ARG A 59 4.31 8.94 9.47
C ARG A 59 4.94 7.69 8.85
N MET A 60 4.85 7.50 7.53
CA MET A 60 5.49 6.37 6.85
C MET A 60 7.01 6.44 6.92
N LEU A 61 7.59 7.62 6.73
CA LEU A 61 9.03 7.83 6.83
C LEU A 61 9.58 7.41 8.20
N LYS A 62 8.80 7.66 9.26
CA LYS A 62 9.20 7.37 10.65
C LYS A 62 9.02 5.90 11.04
N TYR A 63 7.97 5.23 10.55
CA TYR A 63 7.53 3.95 11.11
C TYR A 63 7.50 2.79 10.11
N SER A 64 7.74 3.05 8.83
CA SER A 64 7.58 2.03 7.80
C SER A 64 8.90 1.71 7.08
N CYS A 65 9.00 0.51 6.54
CA CYS A 65 9.90 0.28 5.41
C CYS A 65 9.35 1.09 4.23
N PHE A 66 10.08 2.11 3.78
CA PHE A 66 9.59 3.04 2.76
C PHE A 66 10.64 3.24 1.67
N GLN A 67 10.32 2.85 0.44
CA GLN A 67 11.25 2.82 -0.70
C GLN A 67 10.71 3.52 -1.94
N LYS A 68 11.62 4.19 -2.64
CA LYS A 68 11.42 4.69 -4.01
C LYS A 68 11.69 3.58 -5.00
N ILE A 69 10.86 3.48 -6.04
CA ILE A 69 11.04 2.62 -7.19
C ILE A 69 11.49 3.52 -8.35
N LEU A 70 12.69 3.29 -8.85
CA LEU A 70 13.25 4.07 -9.95
C LEU A 70 13.29 3.22 -11.22
N LEU A 71 13.04 3.87 -12.36
CA LEU A 71 13.30 3.32 -13.70
C LEU A 71 14.28 4.27 -14.40
N TYR A 72 15.45 3.75 -14.73
CA TYR A 72 16.55 4.55 -15.30
C TYR A 72 16.83 5.84 -14.50
N GLY A 73 16.83 5.74 -13.15
CA GLY A 73 17.10 6.85 -12.25
C GLY A 73 15.91 7.79 -11.98
N THR A 74 14.77 7.63 -12.68
CA THR A 74 13.57 8.43 -12.45
C THR A 74 12.63 7.73 -11.50
N THR A 75 12.13 8.41 -10.45
CA THR A 75 11.16 7.85 -9.52
C THR A 75 9.82 7.64 -10.22
N VAL A 76 9.38 6.40 -10.31
CA VAL A 76 8.16 5.94 -11.00
C VAL A 76 7.15 5.27 -10.07
N GLY A 77 7.51 5.10 -8.82
CA GLY A 77 6.65 4.49 -7.82
C GLY A 77 7.23 4.53 -6.42
N LEU A 78 6.43 4.09 -5.48
CA LEU A 78 6.76 4.04 -4.06
C LEU A 78 6.17 2.76 -3.45
N PHE A 79 6.90 2.18 -2.51
CA PHE A 79 6.43 1.04 -1.74
C PHE A 79 6.67 1.28 -0.26
N ALA A 80 5.65 1.02 0.55
CA ALA A 80 5.75 1.06 2.00
C ALA A 80 4.98 -0.08 2.66
N TYR A 81 5.45 -0.51 3.82
CA TYR A 81 4.71 -1.35 4.75
C TYR A 81 5.21 -1.12 6.18
N ASN A 82 4.35 -1.39 7.15
CA ASN A 82 4.70 -1.34 8.57
C ASN A 82 4.55 -2.74 9.19
N GLU A 83 5.59 -3.19 9.90
CA GLU A 83 5.58 -4.45 10.65
C GLU A 83 5.24 -4.15 12.10
N HIS A 84 4.00 -4.48 12.50
CA HIS A 84 3.53 -4.43 13.89
C HIS A 84 3.85 -5.73 14.63
N PRO A 85 3.74 -5.77 15.96
CA PRO A 85 3.96 -6.99 16.74
C PRO A 85 3.09 -8.17 16.30
N ASP A 86 1.85 -7.91 15.86
CA ASP A 86 0.80 -8.90 15.56
C ASP A 86 0.43 -9.00 14.07
N LYS A 87 0.89 -8.08 13.23
CA LYS A 87 0.50 -8.03 11.81
C LYS A 87 1.48 -7.25 10.96
N ILE A 88 1.33 -7.35 9.64
CA ILE A 88 1.91 -6.44 8.65
C ILE A 88 0.77 -5.59 8.08
N GLY A 89 0.92 -4.29 8.13
CA GLY A 89 -0.13 -3.35 7.70
C GLY A 89 0.43 -2.14 6.97
N GLU A 90 -0.46 -1.18 6.70
CA GLU A 90 -0.13 0.09 6.05
C GLU A 90 0.60 -0.11 4.71
N ILE A 91 0.21 -1.19 3.99
CA ILE A 91 0.82 -1.52 2.70
C ILE A 91 0.38 -0.50 1.67
N SER A 92 1.36 0.15 1.07
CA SER A 92 1.17 1.09 -0.03
C SER A 92 2.09 0.71 -1.18
N LEU A 93 1.53 0.38 -2.33
CA LEU A 93 2.26 0.20 -3.58
C LEU A 93 1.68 1.17 -4.62
N LEU A 94 2.39 2.24 -4.86
CA LEU A 94 2.03 3.28 -5.82
C LEU A 94 2.90 3.15 -7.05
N LEU A 95 2.30 2.97 -8.22
CA LEU A 95 3.01 2.86 -9.49
C LEU A 95 2.35 3.73 -10.54
N THR A 96 3.15 4.53 -11.24
CA THR A 96 2.71 5.27 -12.40
C THR A 96 2.45 4.33 -13.59
N GLU A 97 1.56 4.72 -14.50
CA GLU A 97 1.14 3.85 -15.63
C GLU A 97 2.29 3.24 -16.46
N PRO A 98 3.38 3.97 -16.80
CA PRO A 98 4.44 3.41 -17.64
C PRO A 98 5.14 2.17 -17.10
N VAL A 99 5.03 1.90 -15.79
CA VAL A 99 5.75 0.78 -15.14
C VAL A 99 4.82 -0.33 -14.64
N ARG A 100 3.50 -0.14 -14.74
CA ARG A 100 2.54 -1.19 -14.42
C ARG A 100 2.72 -2.40 -15.34
N LYS A 101 2.48 -3.59 -14.81
CA LYS A 101 2.59 -4.88 -15.53
C LYS A 101 4.01 -5.23 -16.02
N LYS A 102 5.04 -4.56 -15.52
CA LYS A 102 6.44 -4.89 -15.82
C LYS A 102 7.09 -5.87 -14.83
N GLY A 103 6.29 -6.41 -13.91
CA GLY A 103 6.74 -7.40 -12.92
C GLY A 103 7.10 -6.81 -11.55
N ILE A 104 7.18 -5.48 -11.43
CA ILE A 104 7.54 -4.83 -10.16
C ILE A 104 6.46 -5.04 -9.09
N GLU A 105 5.17 -5.06 -9.48
CA GLU A 105 4.07 -5.39 -8.59
C GLU A 105 4.20 -6.81 -8.03
N ALA A 106 4.48 -7.77 -8.91
CA ALA A 106 4.66 -9.17 -8.52
C ALA A 106 5.87 -9.35 -7.59
N PHE A 107 6.96 -8.60 -7.83
CA PHE A 107 8.12 -8.59 -6.96
C PHE A 107 7.77 -8.15 -5.53
N TYR A 108 7.08 -7.00 -5.37
CA TYR A 108 6.72 -6.49 -4.06
C TYR A 108 5.69 -7.37 -3.34
N LEU A 109 4.67 -7.84 -4.04
CA LEU A 109 3.68 -8.75 -3.46
C LEU A 109 4.30 -10.10 -3.08
N GLY A 110 5.20 -10.63 -3.91
CA GLY A 110 5.97 -11.83 -3.58
C GLY A 110 6.82 -11.64 -2.33
N HIS A 111 7.51 -10.50 -2.23
CA HIS A 111 8.33 -10.17 -1.07
C HIS A 111 7.50 -10.08 0.22
N ILE A 112 6.41 -9.29 0.21
CA ILE A 112 5.61 -9.08 1.43
C ILE A 112 4.87 -10.33 1.88
N THR A 113 4.40 -11.16 0.93
CA THR A 113 3.76 -12.45 1.27
C THR A 113 4.77 -13.47 1.78
N ALA A 114 6.01 -13.48 1.27
CA ALA A 114 7.09 -14.30 1.82
C ALA A 114 7.46 -13.86 3.24
N LEU A 115 7.62 -12.55 3.46
CA LEU A 115 7.87 -11.99 4.80
C LEU A 115 6.76 -12.40 5.78
N SER A 116 5.49 -12.26 5.40
CA SER A 116 4.36 -12.66 6.23
C SER A 116 4.42 -14.12 6.69
N ARG A 117 4.78 -15.02 5.77
CA ARG A 117 4.95 -16.44 6.11
C ARG A 117 6.15 -16.67 7.04
N GLN A 118 7.27 -16.00 6.77
CA GLN A 118 8.49 -16.11 7.55
C GLN A 118 8.29 -15.66 9.01
N VAL A 119 7.58 -14.55 9.23
CA VAL A 119 7.34 -14.02 10.58
C VAL A 119 6.02 -14.50 11.19
N SER A 120 5.25 -15.34 10.47
CA SER A 120 3.93 -15.86 10.89
C SER A 120 2.95 -14.75 11.29
N LYS A 121 2.96 -13.63 10.56
CA LYS A 121 2.06 -12.49 10.79
C LYS A 121 1.12 -12.29 9.60
N PRO A 122 -0.19 -12.09 9.82
CA PRO A 122 -1.11 -11.76 8.74
C PRO A 122 -0.80 -10.39 8.13
N ILE A 123 -1.14 -10.24 6.85
CA ILE A 123 -1.13 -8.95 6.16
C ILE A 123 -2.56 -8.42 6.07
N PHE A 124 -2.73 -7.11 6.30
CA PHE A 124 -3.98 -6.41 6.05
C PHE A 124 -3.74 -5.22 5.13
N LEU A 125 -4.63 -5.04 4.15
CA LEU A 125 -4.61 -3.91 3.24
C LEU A 125 -6.04 -3.50 2.84
N ASN A 126 -6.15 -2.27 2.33
CA ASN A 126 -7.37 -1.73 1.76
C ASN A 126 -7.15 -1.45 0.27
N VAL A 127 -8.16 -1.73 -0.55
CA VAL A 127 -8.14 -1.44 -1.98
C VAL A 127 -9.46 -0.83 -2.41
N TYR A 128 -9.43 0.22 -3.21
CA TYR A 128 -10.66 0.80 -3.75
C TYR A 128 -11.46 -0.24 -4.54
N LYS A 129 -12.80 -0.23 -4.40
CA LYS A 129 -13.67 -1.24 -5.02
C LYS A 129 -13.53 -1.30 -6.53
N THR A 130 -13.27 -0.16 -7.15
CA THR A 130 -13.09 -0.02 -8.60
C THR A 130 -11.64 -0.16 -9.07
N ASP A 131 -10.67 -0.35 -8.14
CA ASP A 131 -9.27 -0.53 -8.52
C ASP A 131 -9.03 -1.96 -9.04
N PRO A 132 -8.58 -2.13 -10.30
CA PRO A 132 -8.29 -3.44 -10.87
C PRO A 132 -7.13 -4.17 -10.18
N VAL A 133 -6.28 -3.49 -9.41
CA VAL A 133 -5.20 -4.09 -8.63
C VAL A 133 -5.71 -5.12 -7.62
N ARG A 134 -6.99 -5.05 -7.24
CA ARG A 134 -7.65 -6.06 -6.41
C ARG A 134 -7.46 -7.49 -6.94
N ASP A 135 -7.55 -7.68 -8.24
CA ASP A 135 -7.46 -9.02 -8.83
C ASP A 135 -6.01 -9.55 -8.78
N LEU A 136 -5.02 -8.66 -8.82
CA LEU A 136 -3.63 -9.02 -8.55
C LEU A 136 -3.45 -9.46 -7.08
N TYR A 137 -4.02 -8.75 -6.12
CA TYR A 137 -3.99 -9.19 -4.71
C TYR A 137 -4.62 -10.58 -4.53
N LYS A 138 -5.77 -10.85 -5.16
CA LYS A 138 -6.39 -12.20 -5.14
C LYS A 138 -5.47 -13.25 -5.70
N HIS A 139 -4.77 -12.96 -6.81
CA HIS A 139 -3.81 -13.88 -7.42
C HIS A 139 -2.66 -14.25 -6.44
N PHE A 140 -2.24 -13.31 -5.58
CA PHE A 140 -1.26 -13.54 -4.53
C PHE A 140 -1.83 -14.20 -3.26
N GLY A 141 -3.11 -14.58 -3.27
CA GLY A 141 -3.76 -15.31 -2.18
C GLY A 141 -4.43 -14.42 -1.12
N PHE A 142 -4.53 -13.11 -1.36
CA PHE A 142 -5.32 -12.23 -0.50
C PHE A 142 -6.81 -12.53 -0.62
N LYS A 143 -7.53 -12.51 0.50
CA LYS A 143 -8.98 -12.71 0.58
C LYS A 143 -9.66 -11.46 1.09
N ILE A 144 -10.82 -11.13 0.53
CA ILE A 144 -11.69 -10.09 1.07
C ILE A 144 -12.31 -10.64 2.35
N TYR A 145 -12.14 -9.94 3.48
CA TYR A 145 -12.74 -10.31 4.76
C TYR A 145 -13.82 -9.33 5.22
N ASP A 146 -13.79 -8.08 4.69
CA ASP A 146 -14.80 -7.06 4.98
C ASP A 146 -14.79 -6.00 3.87
N GLN A 147 -15.70 -5.02 3.94
CA GLN A 147 -15.77 -3.90 3.02
C GLN A 147 -16.36 -2.65 3.68
N SER A 148 -15.88 -1.48 3.24
CA SER A 148 -16.50 -0.19 3.51
C SER A 148 -17.33 0.28 2.32
N ARG A 149 -17.84 1.50 2.38
CA ARG A 149 -18.49 2.14 1.22
C ARG A 149 -17.57 2.20 0.01
N THR A 150 -16.28 2.47 0.20
CA THR A 150 -15.31 2.79 -0.84
C THR A 150 -14.27 1.69 -1.10
N HIS A 151 -13.99 0.85 -0.10
CA HIS A 151 -12.89 -0.12 -0.16
C HIS A 151 -13.33 -1.54 0.13
N TYR A 152 -12.61 -2.51 -0.47
CA TYR A 152 -12.50 -3.86 0.07
C TYR A 152 -11.35 -3.91 1.09
N LEU A 153 -11.59 -4.61 2.21
CA LEU A 153 -10.61 -4.92 3.23
C LEU A 153 -10.10 -6.33 2.93
N MET A 154 -8.81 -6.47 2.70
CA MET A 154 -8.22 -7.75 2.29
C MET A 154 -7.15 -8.20 3.27
N SER A 155 -7.05 -9.52 3.47
CA SER A 155 -6.04 -10.13 4.31
C SER A 155 -5.34 -11.29 3.59
N PHE A 156 -4.11 -11.55 4.02
CA PHE A 156 -3.30 -12.70 3.62
C PHE A 156 -2.72 -13.38 4.85
N ASN A 157 -2.55 -14.72 4.82
CA ASN A 157 -1.97 -15.51 5.92
C ASN A 157 -2.69 -15.30 7.27
N GLN A 158 -4.00 -15.00 7.21
CA GLN A 158 -4.84 -14.96 8.40
C GLN A 158 -5.36 -16.36 8.67
N ASP A 159 -4.90 -16.97 9.75
CA ASP A 159 -5.48 -18.23 10.23
C ASP A 159 -6.90 -17.96 10.72
N HIS A 160 -7.88 -18.56 10.05
CA HIS A 160 -9.31 -18.45 10.43
C HIS A 160 -9.63 -19.12 11.77
N THR A 161 -8.66 -19.77 12.41
CA THR A 161 -8.81 -20.47 13.66
C THR A 161 -8.62 -19.59 14.90
N ASN A 162 -8.08 -18.39 14.76
CA ASN A 162 -7.95 -17.44 15.88
C ASN A 162 -9.00 -16.34 15.74
N ASP A 163 -10.16 -16.54 16.38
CA ASP A 163 -11.26 -15.58 16.57
C ASP A 163 -10.88 -14.28 17.35
N ILE A 164 -9.59 -13.94 17.44
CA ILE A 164 -9.10 -12.75 18.14
C ILE A 164 -9.45 -11.45 17.37
N TYR A 165 -9.69 -11.57 16.07
CA TYR A 165 -10.20 -10.47 15.24
C TYR A 165 -11.64 -10.74 14.83
N ASN A 166 -12.53 -10.92 15.81
CA ASN A 166 -13.96 -10.90 15.51
C ASN A 166 -14.35 -9.50 15.00
N ALA A 167 -15.41 -9.42 14.22
CA ALA A 167 -15.88 -8.21 13.54
C ALA A 167 -15.94 -6.95 14.45
N ASN A 168 -16.01 -7.11 15.77
CA ASN A 168 -16.04 -6.03 16.75
C ASN A 168 -14.65 -5.40 16.99
N GLY A 169 -13.57 -6.16 16.94
CA GLY A 169 -12.20 -5.62 17.08
C GLY A 169 -11.78 -4.79 15.88
N ILE A 170 -12.13 -5.23 14.68
CA ILE A 170 -11.84 -4.52 13.43
C ILE A 170 -12.73 -3.28 13.30
N ARG A 171 -14.03 -3.37 13.63
CA ARG A 171 -14.94 -2.22 13.71
C ARG A 171 -14.43 -1.14 14.67
N ASN A 172 -13.93 -1.54 15.84
CA ASN A 172 -13.37 -0.60 16.81
C ASN A 172 -12.09 0.06 16.34
N TYR A 173 -11.23 -0.66 15.60
CA TYR A 173 -10.02 -0.11 15.00
C TYR A 173 -10.37 0.89 13.88
N MET A 174 -11.27 0.54 12.98
CA MET A 174 -11.72 1.42 11.89
C MET A 174 -12.47 2.65 12.43
N ASN A 175 -13.31 2.50 13.46
CA ASN A 175 -13.96 3.63 14.11
C ASN A 175 -12.96 4.58 14.80
N ARG A 176 -11.83 4.08 15.31
CA ARG A 176 -10.76 4.95 15.87
C ARG A 176 -10.01 5.74 14.80
N ILE A 177 -9.92 5.24 13.59
CA ILE A 177 -9.30 5.94 12.46
C ILE A 177 -10.28 6.95 11.85
N LEU A 178 -11.58 6.60 11.76
CA LEU A 178 -12.62 7.43 11.15
C LEU A 178 -13.19 8.52 12.07
N ILE A 179 -12.99 8.42 13.41
CA ILE A 179 -13.48 9.42 14.41
C ILE A 179 -12.39 10.48 14.72
N LYS A 180 -11.25 10.44 14.07
CA LYS A 180 -10.22 11.49 14.15
C LYS A 180 -10.20 12.40 12.91
N GLU A 181 -11.31 12.46 12.19
CA GLU A 181 -11.61 13.55 11.25
C GLU A 181 -12.53 14.56 11.88
#